data_2467802dba878069199551b7c11227e5
#
_entry.id   2467802dba878069199551b7c11227e5
#
_cell.length_a   1.000
_cell.length_b   1.000
_cell.length_c   1.000
_cell.angle_alpha   90.00
_cell.angle_beta   90.00
_cell.angle_gamma   90.00
#
_symmetry.space_group_name_H-M   'P 1'
#
loop_
_entity.id
_entity.type
_entity.pdbx_description
1 polymer ?
#
loop_
_entity_poly.entity_id
_entity_poly.type
_entity_poly.pdbx_seq_one_letter_code
_entity_poly.pdbx_strand_id
1 'polypeptide(L)'
;MAKVIKNQFKKVEKLNSSFIKLQLMKYFRFDRNYTLCCSECINHSDINAINDKDLVEVEIKISKQDFLTEFKGNSRIKAYKHDILNHFGEKKPKYGYITPNFYYFCVTSELKSYVLDYLNANYPNYGLLVCDNYRQYGRRSHIYCVKRAKRIHDTPPSQRVFIRIYKRVQSELITLKEKLLSSNIK
;
A
#
# COMPACT_ATOMS: atom_id res chain seq x y z
N MET A 1 -9.16 28.62 -33.23
CA MET A 1 -9.80 28.41 -31.90
C MET A 1 -9.47 27.01 -31.42
N ALA A 2 -8.63 26.86 -30.38
CA ALA A 2 -8.28 25.56 -29.84
C ALA A 2 -9.46 25.08 -28.96
N LYS A 3 -10.03 23.91 -29.27
CA LYS A 3 -11.01 23.25 -28.42
C LYS A 3 -10.31 22.83 -27.12
N VAL A 4 -10.63 23.49 -26.02
CA VAL A 4 -10.27 23.03 -24.67
C VAL A 4 -11.02 21.73 -24.43
N ILE A 5 -10.32 20.61 -24.56
CA ILE A 5 -10.83 19.30 -24.15
C ILE A 5 -10.91 19.32 -22.62
N LYS A 6 -12.06 19.65 -22.07
CA LYS A 6 -12.38 19.41 -20.65
C LYS A 6 -12.41 17.90 -20.44
N ASN A 7 -11.27 17.31 -20.08
CA ASN A 7 -11.24 15.95 -19.55
C ASN A 7 -12.08 15.94 -18.27
N GLN A 8 -13.33 15.52 -18.39
CA GLN A 8 -14.20 15.24 -17.24
C GLN A 8 -13.65 14.00 -16.54
N PHE A 9 -12.76 14.19 -15.56
CA PHE A 9 -12.37 13.12 -14.64
C PHE A 9 -13.61 12.75 -13.83
N LYS A 10 -14.09 11.51 -14.02
CA LYS A 10 -15.24 10.99 -13.29
C LYS A 10 -14.87 10.97 -11.79
N LYS A 11 -15.57 11.75 -10.98
CA LYS A 11 -15.40 11.78 -9.52
C LYS A 11 -15.81 10.42 -8.95
N VAL A 12 -14.98 9.85 -8.07
CA VAL A 12 -15.35 8.66 -7.32
C VAL A 12 -16.24 9.08 -6.15
N GLU A 13 -17.47 8.57 -6.09
CA GLU A 13 -18.45 9.00 -5.07
C GLU A 13 -18.04 8.61 -3.65
N LYS A 14 -17.38 7.44 -3.48
CA LYS A 14 -16.93 6.96 -2.17
C LYS A 14 -15.61 6.20 -2.27
N LEU A 15 -14.59 6.67 -1.55
CA LEU A 15 -13.34 5.95 -1.37
C LEU A 15 -13.53 4.88 -0.29
N ASN A 16 -13.42 3.61 -0.67
CA ASN A 16 -13.39 2.49 0.25
C ASN A 16 -12.08 1.71 0.13
N SER A 17 -11.80 0.84 1.08
CA SER A 17 -10.55 0.06 1.13
C SER A 17 -10.30 -0.74 -0.16
N SER A 18 -11.33 -1.37 -0.73
CA SER A 18 -11.19 -2.17 -1.97
C SER A 18 -10.81 -1.30 -3.17
N PHE A 19 -11.41 -0.11 -3.30
CA PHE A 19 -11.02 0.84 -4.33
C PHE A 19 -9.58 1.30 -4.14
N ILE A 20 -9.19 1.66 -2.90
CA ILE A 20 -7.83 2.12 -2.58
C ILE A 20 -6.82 1.00 -2.86
N LYS A 21 -7.10 -0.25 -2.51
CA LYS A 21 -6.25 -1.43 -2.85
C LYS A 21 -6.00 -1.49 -4.36
N LEU A 22 -7.04 -1.40 -5.18
CA LEU A 22 -6.90 -1.40 -6.64
C LEU A 22 -6.06 -0.21 -7.14
N GLN A 23 -6.27 0.99 -6.58
CA GLN A 23 -5.49 2.17 -6.98
C GLN A 23 -4.01 2.05 -6.56
N LEU A 24 -3.70 1.47 -5.41
CA LEU A 24 -2.34 1.18 -4.97
C LEU A 24 -1.66 0.16 -5.90
N MET A 25 -2.37 -0.91 -6.29
CA MET A 25 -1.82 -1.87 -7.26
C MET A 25 -1.50 -1.20 -8.60
N LYS A 26 -2.38 -0.32 -9.12
CA LYS A 26 -2.11 0.49 -10.32
C LYS A 26 -0.92 1.42 -10.12
N TYR A 27 -0.83 2.10 -8.98
CA TYR A 27 0.27 3.00 -8.63
C TYR A 27 1.60 2.27 -8.66
N PHE A 28 1.74 1.19 -7.92
CA PHE A 28 3.00 0.46 -7.88
C PHE A 28 3.34 -0.18 -9.23
N ARG A 29 2.36 -0.80 -9.89
CA ARG A 29 2.62 -1.48 -11.17
C ARG A 29 2.91 -0.52 -12.31
N PHE A 30 2.12 0.54 -12.48
CA PHE A 30 2.16 1.38 -13.68
C PHE A 30 2.80 2.75 -13.46
N ASP A 31 2.64 3.36 -12.27
CA ASP A 31 3.20 4.68 -12.00
C ASP A 31 4.61 4.58 -11.38
N ARG A 32 4.94 3.44 -10.73
CA ARG A 32 6.22 3.19 -10.04
C ARG A 32 7.03 2.03 -10.61
N ASN A 33 6.50 1.29 -11.57
CA ASN A 33 7.13 0.19 -12.30
C ASN A 33 7.66 -0.97 -11.41
N TYR A 34 6.91 -1.31 -10.33
CA TYR A 34 7.21 -2.51 -9.56
C TYR A 34 6.83 -3.77 -10.35
N THR A 35 7.59 -4.85 -10.15
CA THR A 35 7.41 -6.11 -10.90
C THR A 35 6.10 -6.80 -10.57
N LEU A 36 5.83 -6.97 -9.27
CA LEU A 36 4.60 -7.61 -8.76
C LEU A 36 3.99 -6.75 -7.66
N CYS A 37 2.66 -6.84 -7.55
CA CYS A 37 1.90 -6.21 -6.49
C CYS A 37 0.68 -7.09 -6.15
N CYS A 38 0.42 -7.31 -4.86
CA CYS A 38 -0.72 -8.10 -4.39
C CYS A 38 -1.27 -7.55 -3.07
N SER A 39 -2.47 -8.01 -2.73
CA SER A 39 -3.09 -7.74 -1.43
C SER A 39 -2.87 -8.87 -0.43
N GLU A 40 -2.80 -8.52 0.87
CA GLU A 40 -2.87 -9.45 2.00
C GLU A 40 -1.93 -10.67 1.91
N CYS A 41 -0.67 -10.46 1.55
CA CYS A 41 0.29 -11.54 1.31
C CYS A 41 1.38 -11.64 2.38
N ILE A 42 2.28 -10.65 2.42
CA ILE A 42 3.39 -10.61 3.38
C ILE A 42 2.92 -9.83 4.61
N ASN A 43 3.18 -10.39 5.79
CA ASN A 43 2.83 -9.76 7.07
C ASN A 43 1.34 -9.38 7.23
N HIS A 44 0.45 -9.92 6.41
CA HIS A 44 -0.98 -9.55 6.35
C HIS A 44 -1.22 -8.05 6.06
N SER A 45 -0.26 -7.38 5.45
CA SER A 45 -0.43 -5.98 5.05
C SER A 45 -1.45 -5.82 3.92
N ASP A 46 -2.09 -4.67 3.83
CA ASP A 46 -3.12 -4.43 2.81
C ASP A 46 -2.57 -4.55 1.40
N ILE A 47 -1.36 -4.03 1.15
CA ILE A 47 -0.66 -4.15 -0.14
C ILE A 47 0.82 -4.46 0.08
N ASN A 48 1.32 -5.39 -0.72
CA ASN A 48 2.75 -5.61 -0.93
C ASN A 48 3.11 -5.31 -2.39
N ALA A 49 4.18 -4.56 -2.60
CA ALA A 49 4.77 -4.36 -3.91
C ALA A 49 6.25 -4.77 -3.89
N ILE A 50 6.71 -5.45 -4.92
CA ILE A 50 8.07 -5.99 -4.98
C ILE A 50 8.71 -5.80 -6.36
N ASN A 51 9.99 -5.51 -6.35
CA ASN A 51 10.89 -5.61 -7.50
C ASN A 51 12.18 -6.33 -7.07
N ASP A 52 13.20 -6.36 -7.91
CA ASP A 52 14.49 -7.00 -7.66
C ASP A 52 15.27 -6.41 -6.46
N LYS A 53 14.97 -5.19 -6.06
CA LYS A 53 15.70 -4.45 -5.02
C LYS A 53 14.88 -4.22 -3.76
N ASP A 54 13.56 -4.08 -3.90
CA ASP A 54 12.73 -3.53 -2.85
C ASP A 54 11.45 -4.32 -2.62
N LEU A 55 11.14 -4.53 -1.34
CA LEU A 55 9.82 -4.89 -0.84
C LEU A 55 9.20 -3.67 -0.16
N VAL A 56 8.01 -3.29 -0.61
CA VAL A 56 7.19 -2.23 -0.01
C VAL A 56 6.00 -2.86 0.69
N GLU A 57 5.73 -2.39 1.89
CA GLU A 57 4.52 -2.70 2.65
C GLU A 57 3.67 -1.44 2.79
N VAL A 58 2.35 -1.55 2.55
CA VAL A 58 1.40 -0.45 2.68
C VAL A 58 0.21 -0.87 3.51
N GLU A 59 -0.14 -0.05 4.50
CA GLU A 59 -1.36 -0.14 5.29
C GLU A 59 -2.35 0.95 4.89
N ILE A 60 -3.61 0.58 4.65
CA ILE A 60 -4.68 1.50 4.28
C ILE A 60 -5.45 1.91 5.53
N LYS A 61 -5.69 3.20 5.69
CA LYS A 61 -6.48 3.75 6.79
C LYS A 61 -7.50 4.75 6.25
N ILE A 62 -8.77 4.46 6.46
CA ILE A 62 -9.89 5.25 5.93
C ILE A 62 -10.57 6.12 6.98
N SER A 63 -10.18 6.00 8.25
CA SER A 63 -10.64 6.85 9.34
C SER A 63 -9.51 7.13 10.34
N LYS A 64 -9.66 8.21 11.10
CA LYS A 64 -8.73 8.58 12.18
C LYS A 64 -8.65 7.50 13.25
N GLN A 65 -9.79 6.90 13.60
CA GLN A 65 -9.84 5.84 14.59
C GLN A 65 -9.10 4.59 14.11
N ASP A 66 -9.31 4.18 12.85
CA ASP A 66 -8.61 3.05 12.23
C ASP A 66 -7.08 3.29 12.20
N PHE A 67 -6.64 4.50 11.87
CA PHE A 67 -5.23 4.87 11.91
C PHE A 67 -4.64 4.78 13.34
N LEU A 68 -5.34 5.31 14.34
CA LEU A 68 -4.85 5.29 15.72
C LEU A 68 -4.81 3.89 16.33
N THR A 69 -5.72 2.99 15.93
CA THR A 69 -5.73 1.60 16.40
C THR A 69 -4.53 0.80 15.90
N GLU A 70 -3.86 1.25 14.84
CA GLU A 70 -2.62 0.62 14.38
C GLU A 70 -1.52 0.66 15.45
N PHE A 71 -1.45 1.77 16.19
CA PHE A 71 -0.40 2.01 17.19
C PHE A 71 -0.84 1.70 18.63
N LYS A 72 -2.14 1.81 18.91
CA LYS A 72 -2.69 1.68 20.28
C LYS A 72 -3.35 0.33 20.56
N GLY A 73 -3.52 -0.50 19.53
CA GLY A 73 -4.23 -1.76 19.66
C GLY A 73 -3.50 -2.76 20.58
N ASN A 74 -4.28 -3.56 21.33
CA ASN A 74 -3.80 -4.67 22.15
C ASN A 74 -3.15 -5.81 21.35
N SER A 75 -2.99 -5.64 20.05
CA SER A 75 -2.31 -6.61 19.20
C SER A 75 -0.80 -6.52 19.42
N ARG A 76 -0.27 -7.47 20.18
CA ARG A 76 1.18 -7.66 20.37
C ARG A 76 1.93 -7.70 19.02
N ILE A 77 1.28 -8.18 17.95
CA ILE A 77 1.86 -8.28 16.62
C ILE A 77 2.05 -6.90 15.99
N LYS A 78 1.07 -5.98 16.11
CA LYS A 78 1.18 -4.61 15.55
C LYS A 78 2.21 -3.78 16.30
N ALA A 79 2.18 -3.79 17.62
CA ALA A 79 3.20 -3.12 18.44
C ALA A 79 4.60 -3.64 18.11
N TYR A 80 4.76 -4.95 17.97
CA TYR A 80 6.00 -5.59 17.59
C TYR A 80 6.45 -5.18 16.17
N LYS A 81 5.52 -5.09 15.19
CA LYS A 81 5.82 -4.64 13.83
C LYS A 81 6.46 -3.25 13.84
N HIS A 82 5.82 -2.29 14.49
CA HIS A 82 6.32 -0.92 14.55
C HIS A 82 7.64 -0.78 15.33
N ASP A 83 7.81 -1.58 16.36
CA ASP A 83 9.06 -1.66 17.11
C ASP A 83 10.23 -2.16 16.24
N ILE A 84 10.03 -3.23 15.46
CA ILE A 84 11.04 -3.73 14.50
C ILE A 84 11.33 -2.71 13.39
N LEU A 85 10.30 -2.07 12.83
CA LEU A 85 10.49 -1.10 11.74
C LEU A 85 11.26 0.15 12.18
N ASN A 86 11.11 0.57 13.44
CA ASN A 86 11.79 1.75 13.98
C ASN A 86 13.19 1.44 14.50
N HIS A 87 13.47 0.20 14.94
CA HIS A 87 14.72 -0.23 15.52
C HIS A 87 15.37 -1.37 14.72
N PHE A 88 15.23 -1.29 13.38
CA PHE A 88 15.84 -2.29 12.51
C PHE A 88 17.36 -2.31 12.67
N GLY A 89 17.92 -3.53 12.83
CA GLY A 89 19.33 -3.74 13.12
C GLY A 89 19.64 -3.94 14.60
N GLU A 90 18.85 -3.34 15.49
CA GLU A 90 18.96 -3.53 16.95
C GLU A 90 18.16 -4.76 17.43
N LYS A 91 17.03 -5.01 16.78
CA LYS A 91 16.11 -6.11 17.11
C LYS A 91 15.96 -7.08 15.95
N LYS A 92 16.06 -8.37 16.23
CA LYS A 92 15.82 -9.42 15.22
C LYS A 92 14.33 -9.65 15.04
N PRO A 93 13.84 -9.73 13.77
CA PRO A 93 12.46 -10.11 13.48
C PRO A 93 12.12 -11.49 14.07
N LYS A 94 10.98 -11.59 14.74
CA LYS A 94 10.42 -12.83 15.31
C LYS A 94 9.15 -13.21 14.56
N TYR A 95 8.59 -14.36 14.85
CA TYR A 95 7.30 -14.81 14.31
C TYR A 95 7.20 -14.85 12.78
N GLY A 96 8.35 -14.96 12.08
CA GLY A 96 8.36 -14.99 10.62
C GLY A 96 8.03 -13.63 9.96
N TYR A 97 8.08 -12.52 10.70
CA TYR A 97 7.92 -11.19 10.13
C TYR A 97 9.05 -10.90 9.13
N ILE A 98 8.66 -10.47 7.93
CA ILE A 98 9.58 -10.10 6.87
C ILE A 98 9.63 -8.57 6.82
N THR A 99 10.75 -8.00 7.24
CA THR A 99 10.92 -6.54 7.25
C THR A 99 10.94 -6.01 5.81
N PRO A 100 10.06 -5.06 5.46
CA PRO A 100 10.08 -4.42 4.15
C PRO A 100 11.23 -3.41 4.05
N ASN A 101 11.66 -3.10 2.82
CA ASN A 101 12.62 -2.01 2.58
C ASN A 101 11.97 -0.64 2.79
N PHE A 102 10.67 -0.52 2.53
CA PHE A 102 9.89 0.70 2.71
C PHE A 102 8.51 0.40 3.30
N TYR A 103 8.09 1.26 4.24
CA TYR A 103 6.78 1.15 4.86
C TYR A 103 5.97 2.44 4.65
N TYR A 104 4.73 2.28 4.20
CA TYR A 104 3.82 3.38 3.92
C TYR A 104 2.47 3.21 4.58
N PHE A 105 1.87 4.33 4.96
CA PHE A 105 0.42 4.41 5.08
C PHE A 105 -0.18 4.97 3.81
N CYS A 106 -1.39 4.51 3.47
CA CYS A 106 -2.22 5.11 2.43
C CYS A 106 -3.55 5.55 3.04
N VAL A 107 -3.88 6.82 2.87
CA VAL A 107 -5.08 7.44 3.46
C VAL A 107 -5.89 8.19 2.41
N THR A 108 -7.11 8.62 2.76
CA THR A 108 -7.88 9.56 1.96
C THR A 108 -7.35 10.97 2.10
N SER A 109 -7.68 11.86 1.17
CA SER A 109 -7.25 13.28 1.22
C SER A 109 -7.71 14.00 2.49
N GLU A 110 -8.83 13.61 3.07
CA GLU A 110 -9.36 14.18 4.31
C GLU A 110 -8.48 13.91 5.54
N LEU A 111 -7.80 12.76 5.55
CA LEU A 111 -6.91 12.36 6.66
C LEU A 111 -5.47 12.83 6.48
N LYS A 112 -5.12 13.36 5.31
CA LYS A 112 -3.74 13.68 4.92
C LYS A 112 -2.97 14.48 5.95
N SER A 113 -3.49 15.65 6.33
CA SER A 113 -2.78 16.56 7.25
C SER A 113 -2.58 15.91 8.61
N TYR A 114 -3.64 15.35 9.18
CA TYR A 114 -3.57 14.69 10.48
C TYR A 114 -2.53 13.56 10.52
N VAL A 115 -2.53 12.68 9.50
CA VAL A 115 -1.60 11.55 9.45
C VAL A 115 -0.18 12.02 9.18
N LEU A 116 0.01 13.04 8.31
CA LEU A 116 1.32 13.60 8.03
C LEU A 116 1.98 14.16 9.30
N ASP A 117 1.23 14.95 10.07
CA ASP A 117 1.73 15.56 11.32
C ASP A 117 2.09 14.47 12.34
N TYR A 118 1.22 13.48 12.49
CA TYR A 118 1.46 12.34 13.39
C TYR A 118 2.71 11.56 13.01
N LEU A 119 2.88 11.23 11.72
CA LEU A 119 4.05 10.48 11.23
C LEU A 119 5.34 11.30 11.36
N ASN A 120 5.30 12.60 11.13
CA ASN A 120 6.48 13.44 11.30
C ASN A 120 6.95 13.49 12.76
N ALA A 121 6.02 13.53 13.69
CA ALA A 121 6.33 13.58 15.13
C ALA A 121 6.78 12.23 15.70
N ASN A 122 6.18 11.11 15.27
CA ASN A 122 6.34 9.82 15.95
C ASN A 122 7.05 8.76 15.11
N TYR A 123 6.94 8.82 13.75
CA TYR A 123 7.43 7.80 12.83
C TYR A 123 8.05 8.45 11.58
N PRO A 124 9.17 9.19 11.73
CA PRO A 124 9.74 10.00 10.65
C PRO A 124 10.22 9.19 9.44
N ASN A 125 10.44 7.89 9.61
CA ASN A 125 10.88 6.99 8.54
C ASN A 125 9.73 6.45 7.67
N TYR A 126 8.47 6.54 8.14
CA TYR A 126 7.33 6.06 7.38
C TYR A 126 6.91 7.04 6.29
N GLY A 127 6.47 6.50 5.17
CA GLY A 127 5.92 7.26 4.06
C GLY A 127 4.41 7.45 4.16
N LEU A 128 3.90 8.43 3.41
CA LEU A 128 2.47 8.70 3.28
C LEU A 128 2.09 8.79 1.82
N LEU A 129 1.18 7.92 1.41
CA LEU A 129 0.46 7.95 0.15
C LEU A 129 -0.95 8.46 0.40
N VAL A 130 -1.51 9.14 -0.56
CA VAL A 130 -2.90 9.63 -0.50
C VAL A 130 -3.66 9.15 -1.71
N CYS A 131 -4.84 8.59 -1.47
CA CYS A 131 -5.82 8.29 -2.50
C CYS A 131 -6.80 9.48 -2.59
N ASP A 132 -6.88 10.09 -3.78
CA ASP A 132 -7.78 11.20 -4.04
C ASP A 132 -9.01 10.74 -4.83
N ASN A 133 -10.08 11.53 -4.76
CA ASN A 133 -11.28 11.35 -5.58
C ASN A 133 -11.00 11.62 -7.08
N TYR A 134 -9.95 12.35 -7.39
CA TYR A 134 -9.57 12.72 -8.75
C TYR A 134 -8.22 12.13 -9.12
N ARG A 135 -8.14 11.58 -10.33
CA ARG A 135 -6.89 11.10 -10.90
C ARG A 135 -6.09 12.28 -11.47
N GLN A 136 -4.84 12.41 -11.06
CA GLN A 136 -3.94 13.41 -11.63
C GLN A 136 -3.64 13.12 -13.10
N TYR A 137 -3.45 14.18 -13.89
CA TYR A 137 -3.09 14.06 -15.32
C TYR A 137 -1.81 13.23 -15.51
N GLY A 138 -1.80 12.35 -16.49
CA GLY A 138 -0.66 11.47 -16.78
C GLY A 138 -0.50 10.26 -15.85
N ARG A 139 -1.27 10.17 -14.73
CA ARG A 139 -1.24 9.01 -13.83
C ARG A 139 -2.26 7.96 -14.22
N ARG A 140 -1.95 6.70 -13.92
CA ARG A 140 -2.89 5.58 -14.09
C ARG A 140 -3.67 5.28 -12.82
N SER A 141 -3.25 5.81 -11.69
CA SER A 141 -3.88 5.66 -10.38
C SER A 141 -4.38 6.98 -9.82
N HIS A 142 -5.21 6.89 -8.78
CA HIS A 142 -5.66 8.00 -7.95
C HIS A 142 -4.71 8.27 -6.77
N ILE A 143 -3.51 7.67 -6.78
CA ILE A 143 -2.55 7.74 -5.68
C ILE A 143 -1.47 8.79 -5.98
N TYR A 144 -1.12 9.58 -4.96
CA TYR A 144 0.08 10.39 -4.97
C TYR A 144 0.86 10.28 -3.67
N CYS A 145 2.17 10.50 -3.74
CA CYS A 145 3.05 10.43 -2.59
C CYS A 145 3.18 11.83 -1.96
N VAL A 146 2.80 11.95 -0.69
CA VAL A 146 2.94 13.18 0.11
C VAL A 146 4.26 13.18 0.86
N LYS A 147 4.64 12.03 1.42
CA LYS A 147 5.89 11.84 2.14
C LYS A 147 6.55 10.56 1.67
N ARG A 148 7.80 10.65 1.22
CA ARG A 148 8.58 9.44 0.87
C ARG A 148 9.00 8.71 2.15
N ALA A 149 8.82 7.40 2.18
CA ALA A 149 9.41 6.57 3.22
C ALA A 149 10.93 6.60 3.12
N LYS A 150 11.62 6.58 4.25
CA LYS A 150 13.04 6.29 4.28
C LYS A 150 13.26 4.79 4.14
N ARG A 151 14.37 4.42 3.54
CA ARG A 151 14.78 3.02 3.43
C ARG A 151 15.10 2.48 4.81
N ILE A 152 14.54 1.32 5.14
CA ILE A 152 14.75 0.64 6.44
C ILE A 152 16.04 -0.18 6.39
N HIS A 153 16.27 -0.90 5.26
CA HIS A 153 17.49 -1.69 5.03
C HIS A 153 17.75 -1.89 3.53
N ASP A 154 18.98 -2.25 3.18
CA ASP A 154 19.43 -2.43 1.80
C ASP A 154 19.36 -3.89 1.31
N THR A 155 19.03 -4.84 2.19
CA THR A 155 18.92 -6.25 1.80
C THR A 155 17.78 -6.44 0.79
N PRO A 156 18.04 -6.93 -0.42
CA PRO A 156 16.99 -7.23 -1.38
C PRO A 156 16.04 -8.30 -0.88
N PRO A 157 14.78 -8.30 -1.32
CA PRO A 157 13.86 -9.37 -0.97
C PRO A 157 14.35 -10.72 -1.48
N SER A 158 14.26 -11.75 -0.65
CA SER A 158 14.70 -13.09 -1.03
C SER A 158 13.80 -13.69 -2.13
N GLN A 159 14.34 -14.62 -2.91
CA GLN A 159 13.57 -15.37 -3.91
C GLN A 159 12.30 -16.01 -3.31
N ARG A 160 12.37 -16.47 -2.05
CA ARG A 160 11.22 -17.05 -1.34
C ARG A 160 10.07 -16.03 -1.19
N VAL A 161 10.38 -14.77 -0.90
CA VAL A 161 9.40 -13.68 -0.80
C VAL A 161 8.77 -13.42 -2.16
N PHE A 162 9.60 -13.37 -3.21
CA PHE A 162 9.15 -13.19 -4.59
C PHE A 162 8.17 -14.29 -5.03
N ILE A 163 8.52 -15.55 -4.80
CA ILE A 163 7.66 -16.70 -5.10
C ILE A 163 6.33 -16.63 -4.32
N ARG A 164 6.37 -16.23 -3.05
CA ARG A 164 5.15 -16.09 -2.23
C ARG A 164 4.20 -15.05 -2.80
N ILE A 165 4.70 -13.87 -3.17
CA ILE A 165 3.90 -12.82 -3.80
C ILE A 165 3.39 -13.27 -5.18
N TYR A 166 4.22 -13.90 -5.99
CA TYR A 166 3.81 -14.46 -7.29
C TYR A 166 2.64 -15.45 -7.15
N LYS A 167 2.75 -16.42 -6.23
CA LYS A 167 1.66 -17.38 -5.96
C LYS A 167 0.37 -16.68 -5.55
N ARG A 168 0.45 -15.62 -4.73
CA ARG A 168 -0.73 -14.84 -4.32
C ARG A 168 -1.38 -14.16 -5.52
N VAL A 169 -0.59 -13.49 -6.38
CA VAL A 169 -1.09 -12.86 -7.61
C VAL A 169 -1.80 -13.87 -8.52
N GLN A 170 -1.23 -15.08 -8.69
CA GLN A 170 -1.86 -16.14 -9.48
C GLN A 170 -3.21 -16.57 -8.87
N SER A 171 -3.29 -16.73 -7.56
CA SER A 171 -4.54 -17.08 -6.88
C SER A 171 -5.60 -16.00 -7.04
N GLU A 172 -5.24 -14.72 -6.90
CA GLU A 172 -6.16 -13.60 -7.12
C GLU A 172 -6.69 -13.58 -8.57
N LEU A 173 -5.81 -13.83 -9.56
CA LEU A 173 -6.19 -13.89 -10.97
C LEU A 173 -7.15 -15.05 -11.27
N ILE A 174 -6.90 -16.24 -10.71
CA ILE A 174 -7.78 -17.41 -10.87
C ILE A 174 -9.16 -17.10 -10.30
N THR A 175 -9.21 -16.63 -9.05
CA THR A 175 -10.47 -16.25 -8.39
C THR A 175 -11.26 -15.19 -9.18
N LEU A 176 -10.56 -14.19 -9.76
CA LEU A 176 -11.21 -13.19 -10.58
C LEU A 176 -11.80 -13.77 -11.85
N LYS A 177 -11.07 -14.66 -12.54
CA LYS A 177 -11.57 -15.37 -13.75
C LYS A 177 -12.79 -16.24 -13.44
N GLU A 178 -12.78 -16.96 -12.34
CA GLU A 178 -13.92 -17.76 -11.88
C GLU A 178 -15.17 -16.90 -11.66
N LYS A 179 -15.01 -15.75 -10.97
CA LYS A 179 -16.11 -14.80 -10.75
C LYS A 179 -16.67 -14.23 -12.07
N LEU A 180 -15.82 -13.88 -13.01
CA LEU A 180 -16.25 -13.37 -14.32
C LEU A 180 -17.00 -14.43 -15.13
N LEU A 181 -16.54 -15.68 -15.13
CA LEU A 181 -17.24 -16.78 -15.80
C LEU A 181 -18.61 -17.02 -15.17
N SER A 182 -18.70 -17.04 -13.84
CA SER A 182 -19.95 -17.24 -13.11
C SER A 182 -20.96 -16.08 -13.34
N SER A 183 -20.49 -14.87 -13.55
CA SER A 183 -21.36 -13.72 -13.82
C SER A 183 -21.92 -13.68 -15.24
N ASN A 184 -21.24 -14.32 -16.21
CA ASN A 184 -21.66 -14.39 -17.61
C ASN A 184 -22.64 -15.55 -17.90
N ILE A 185 -22.92 -16.42 -16.91
CA ILE A 185 -23.84 -17.57 -17.05
C ILE A 185 -25.27 -17.20 -16.58
N LYS A 186 -25.48 -16.00 -16.08
CA LYS A 186 -26.79 -15.45 -15.74
C LYS A 186 -27.32 -14.54 -16.83
#